data_e14fcb6f7063ba6122661f67988e0d21
#
_entry.id   e14fcb6f7063ba6122661f67988e0d21
#
_cell.length_a   1.000
_cell.length_b   1.000
_cell.length_c   1.000
_cell.angle_alpha   90.00
_cell.angle_beta   90.00
_cell.angle_gamma   90.00
#
_symmetry.space_group_name_H-M   'P 1'
#
loop_
_entity.id
_entity.type
_entity.pdbx_description
1 polymer ?
#
loop_
_entity_poly.entity_id
_entity_poly.type
_entity_poly.pdbx_seq_one_letter_code
_entity_poly.pdbx_strand_id
1 'polypeptide(L)'
;MQAVASFNNPPVWVEEAVIYQIFPDRFRRSGRVSEQRNLVFKPWGCDPTEQGFHGGDLYGVIDALDHIQSMGVTCLYLTPIFSSASNHRYHAYDYMQVDPLLGGNASLDALITAVHARGMRLVLDGVFNHCGRGFWAFHHVVENGQASPYRDWFHIRKWPINPYPREGEDCGYDCWWSIADLPKFNHSNPAVQDYLLSVARHWLDKGIDGWRLDV
;
A
#
# COMPACT_ATOMS: atom_id res chain seq x y z
N MET A 1 -13.22 -17.31 -26.75
CA MET A 1 -12.34 -17.88 -25.73
C MET A 1 -10.94 -17.36 -25.99
N GLN A 2 -10.50 -16.34 -25.23
CA GLN A 2 -9.09 -15.95 -25.25
C GLN A 2 -8.32 -17.02 -24.48
N ALA A 3 -7.25 -17.54 -25.08
CA ALA A 3 -6.36 -18.47 -24.43
C ALA A 3 -5.81 -17.81 -23.16
N VAL A 4 -6.07 -18.42 -22.01
CA VAL A 4 -5.40 -18.06 -20.75
C VAL A 4 -3.92 -18.35 -21.01
N ALA A 5 -3.09 -17.31 -21.05
CA ALA A 5 -1.65 -17.48 -21.14
C ALA A 5 -1.23 -18.35 -19.94
N SER A 6 -0.57 -19.49 -20.22
CA SER A 6 -0.04 -20.32 -19.15
C SER A 6 1.18 -19.58 -18.55
N PHE A 7 1.01 -19.01 -17.37
CA PHE A 7 2.09 -18.42 -16.57
C PHE A 7 2.91 -19.52 -15.89
N ASN A 8 3.53 -20.37 -16.68
CA ASN A 8 4.23 -21.54 -16.14
C ASN A 8 5.64 -21.23 -15.61
N ASN A 9 6.20 -20.06 -15.97
CA ASN A 9 7.51 -19.65 -15.47
C ASN A 9 7.47 -18.19 -15.03
N PRO A 10 8.05 -17.83 -13.87
CA PRO A 10 8.25 -16.44 -13.50
C PRO A 10 9.17 -15.73 -14.53
N PRO A 11 9.15 -14.40 -14.60
CA PRO A 11 10.15 -13.67 -15.38
C PRO A 11 11.58 -14.04 -14.92
N VAL A 12 12.51 -14.17 -15.87
CA VAL A 12 13.90 -14.64 -15.60
C VAL A 12 14.56 -13.85 -14.46
N TRP A 13 14.32 -12.55 -14.37
CA TRP A 13 14.90 -11.71 -13.32
C TRP A 13 14.46 -12.11 -11.90
N VAL A 14 13.30 -12.78 -11.75
CA VAL A 14 12.80 -13.23 -10.43
C VAL A 14 13.63 -14.37 -9.88
N GLU A 15 14.13 -15.26 -10.75
CA GLU A 15 14.90 -16.44 -10.35
C GLU A 15 16.23 -16.08 -9.69
N GLU A 16 16.83 -14.95 -10.09
CA GLU A 16 18.11 -14.47 -9.61
C GLU A 16 18.01 -13.24 -8.71
N ALA A 17 16.78 -12.82 -8.35
CA ALA A 17 16.57 -11.61 -7.61
C ALA A 17 17.12 -11.68 -6.17
N VAL A 18 17.97 -10.72 -5.82
CA VAL A 18 18.33 -10.41 -4.44
C VAL A 18 17.45 -9.25 -3.99
N ILE A 19 16.44 -9.56 -3.18
CA ILE A 19 15.39 -8.61 -2.80
C ILE A 19 15.75 -7.94 -1.47
N TYR A 20 15.71 -6.60 -1.45
CA TYR A 20 15.86 -5.79 -0.26
C TYR A 20 14.54 -5.11 0.10
N GLN A 21 13.98 -5.48 1.25
CA GLN A 21 12.74 -4.87 1.75
C GLN A 21 13.03 -3.54 2.45
N ILE A 22 12.23 -2.52 2.13
CA ILE A 22 12.30 -1.21 2.76
C ILE A 22 10.94 -0.86 3.38
N PHE A 23 10.97 -0.40 4.63
CA PHE A 23 9.86 0.30 5.28
C PHE A 23 10.11 1.82 5.13
N PRO A 24 9.46 2.51 4.17
CA PRO A 24 9.88 3.84 3.75
C PRO A 24 9.88 4.87 4.87
N ASP A 25 8.85 4.89 5.71
CA ASP A 25 8.75 5.86 6.82
C ASP A 25 9.94 5.83 7.79
N ARG A 26 10.58 4.67 7.94
CA ARG A 26 11.68 4.44 8.90
C ARG A 26 13.05 4.30 8.25
N PHE A 27 13.14 4.43 6.93
CA PHE A 27 14.37 4.12 6.21
C PHE A 27 15.34 5.31 6.13
N ARG A 28 14.90 6.43 5.54
CA ARG A 28 15.72 7.64 5.40
C ARG A 28 14.87 8.86 5.08
N ARG A 29 15.14 9.99 5.74
CA ARG A 29 14.61 11.30 5.37
C ARG A 29 15.49 11.92 4.31
N SER A 30 14.91 12.44 3.22
CA SER A 30 15.64 13.18 2.20
C SER A 30 15.76 14.69 2.52
N GLY A 31 14.83 15.21 3.31
CA GLY A 31 14.64 16.65 3.48
C GLY A 31 13.95 17.36 2.30
N ARG A 32 13.51 16.62 1.26
CA ARG A 32 12.83 17.18 0.07
C ARG A 32 11.32 17.19 0.17
N VAL A 33 10.76 16.36 1.04
CA VAL A 33 9.32 16.35 1.30
C VAL A 33 9.03 17.45 2.29
N SER A 34 8.20 18.43 1.89
CA SER A 34 7.82 19.52 2.77
C SER A 34 7.06 18.98 3.98
N GLU A 35 7.42 19.46 5.17
CA GLU A 35 6.68 19.17 6.38
C GLU A 35 5.22 19.57 6.18
N GLN A 36 4.33 18.56 6.23
CA GLN A 36 2.92 18.81 6.00
C GLN A 36 2.20 19.05 7.32
N ARG A 37 1.61 20.26 7.44
CA ARG A 37 0.52 20.58 8.36
C ARG A 37 0.77 20.26 9.84
N ASN A 38 1.86 20.75 10.40
CA ASN A 38 2.16 20.61 11.82
C ASN A 38 2.28 19.15 12.32
N LEU A 39 2.61 18.22 11.42
CA LEU A 39 2.87 16.84 11.80
C LEU A 39 4.16 16.76 12.61
N VAL A 40 4.07 16.28 13.85
CA VAL A 40 5.23 16.06 14.71
C VAL A 40 5.79 14.67 14.41
N PHE A 41 6.95 14.62 13.77
CA PHE A 41 7.66 13.36 13.56
C PHE A 41 8.32 12.87 14.85
N LYS A 42 8.36 11.56 15.01
CA LYS A 42 9.16 10.90 16.04
C LYS A 42 10.65 11.23 15.87
N PRO A 43 11.42 11.30 16.95
CA PRO A 43 12.88 11.45 16.84
C PRO A 43 13.47 10.34 15.96
N TRP A 44 14.39 10.72 15.06
CA TRP A 44 15.05 9.72 14.21
C TRP A 44 15.93 8.79 15.05
N GLY A 45 15.75 7.46 14.86
CA GLY A 45 16.48 6.45 15.63
C GLY A 45 15.87 6.08 16.97
N CYS A 46 14.70 6.62 17.34
CA CYS A 46 13.96 6.11 18.50
C CYS A 46 13.39 4.73 18.22
N ASP A 47 13.01 4.01 19.29
CA ASP A 47 12.39 2.71 19.16
C ASP A 47 11.15 2.76 18.25
N PRO A 48 10.98 1.76 17.39
CA PRO A 48 9.83 1.68 16.51
C PRO A 48 8.56 1.50 17.35
N THR A 49 7.56 2.34 17.06
CA THR A 49 6.24 2.27 17.68
C THR A 49 5.18 2.08 16.62
N GLU A 50 4.02 1.52 16.98
CA GLU A 50 2.90 1.38 16.05
C GLU A 50 2.35 2.75 15.62
N GLN A 51 2.41 3.74 16.50
CA GLN A 51 1.87 5.06 16.26
C GLN A 51 2.95 6.10 15.96
N GLY A 52 2.58 7.08 15.14
CA GLY A 52 3.43 8.20 14.76
C GLY A 52 4.38 7.90 13.61
N PHE A 53 4.79 8.93 12.92
CA PHE A 53 5.62 8.87 11.73
C PHE A 53 7.07 9.24 12.06
N HIS A 54 8.02 8.57 11.37
CA HIS A 54 9.44 8.90 11.44
C HIS A 54 9.86 9.85 10.31
N GLY A 55 9.04 9.96 9.26
CA GLY A 55 9.24 10.91 8.16
C GLY A 55 10.28 10.50 7.13
N GLY A 56 10.61 9.21 7.03
CA GLY A 56 11.31 8.69 5.86
C GLY A 56 10.45 8.81 4.61
N ASP A 57 11.09 8.94 3.44
CA ASP A 57 10.41 9.22 2.18
C ASP A 57 11.08 8.52 0.99
N LEU A 58 10.42 8.51 -0.19
CA LEU A 58 10.94 7.82 -1.37
C LEU A 58 12.17 8.50 -1.97
N TYR A 59 12.34 9.80 -1.79
CA TYR A 59 13.58 10.46 -2.18
C TYR A 59 14.75 10.03 -1.29
N GLY A 60 14.49 9.74 0.00
CA GLY A 60 15.47 9.14 0.89
C GLY A 60 15.89 7.74 0.43
N VAL A 61 14.98 6.96 -0.14
CA VAL A 61 15.30 5.68 -0.78
C VAL A 61 16.22 5.91 -1.99
N ILE A 62 15.90 6.89 -2.86
CA ILE A 62 16.74 7.24 -4.01
C ILE A 62 18.17 7.59 -3.58
N ASP A 63 18.32 8.38 -2.52
CA ASP A 63 19.64 8.78 -2.00
C ASP A 63 20.47 7.62 -1.43
N ALA A 64 19.87 6.47 -1.20
CA ALA A 64 20.54 5.27 -0.69
C ALA A 64 20.81 4.21 -1.76
N LEU A 65 20.36 4.40 -3.01
CA LEU A 65 20.42 3.37 -4.05
C LEU A 65 21.84 2.87 -4.36
N ASP A 66 22.84 3.76 -4.35
CA ASP A 66 24.23 3.34 -4.62
C ASP A 66 24.75 2.40 -3.52
N HIS A 67 24.41 2.69 -2.26
CA HIS A 67 24.75 1.81 -1.15
C HIS A 67 24.01 0.46 -1.26
N ILE A 68 22.70 0.49 -1.56
CA ILE A 68 21.89 -0.72 -1.71
C ILE A 68 22.44 -1.59 -2.85
N GLN A 69 22.76 -0.99 -4.00
CA GLN A 69 23.34 -1.69 -5.14
C GLN A 69 24.70 -2.30 -4.80
N SER A 70 25.54 -1.60 -4.02
CA SER A 70 26.85 -2.10 -3.61
C SER A 70 26.79 -3.38 -2.75
N MET A 71 25.64 -3.68 -2.14
CA MET A 71 25.39 -4.93 -1.42
C MET A 71 24.96 -6.09 -2.34
N GLY A 72 24.88 -5.88 -3.66
CA GLY A 72 24.46 -6.91 -4.62
C GLY A 72 22.92 -7.02 -4.76
N VAL A 73 22.15 -6.06 -4.22
CA VAL A 73 20.69 -6.05 -4.36
C VAL A 73 20.30 -5.74 -5.81
N THR A 74 19.38 -6.53 -6.35
CA THR A 74 18.87 -6.38 -7.71
C THR A 74 17.39 -6.00 -7.77
N CYS A 75 16.69 -6.09 -6.64
CA CYS A 75 15.27 -5.77 -6.57
C CYS A 75 14.94 -5.09 -5.23
N LEU A 76 14.24 -3.95 -5.29
CA LEU A 76 13.63 -3.34 -4.11
C LEU A 76 12.20 -3.83 -3.94
N TYR A 77 11.83 -4.17 -2.72
CA TYR A 77 10.46 -4.33 -2.29
C TYR A 77 10.12 -3.25 -1.26
N LEU A 78 9.12 -2.43 -1.56
CA LEU A 78 8.62 -1.43 -0.61
C LEU A 78 7.40 -1.99 0.12
N THR A 79 7.38 -1.91 1.47
CA THR A 79 6.13 -2.03 2.22
C THR A 79 5.15 -0.94 1.78
N PRO A 80 3.85 -1.01 2.10
CA PRO A 80 2.84 -0.16 1.47
C PRO A 80 3.21 1.32 1.43
N ILE A 81 2.92 1.96 0.29
CA ILE A 81 3.26 3.36 0.03
C ILE A 81 2.05 4.25 -0.24
N PHE A 82 0.84 3.68 -0.31
CA PHE A 82 -0.37 4.43 -0.66
C PHE A 82 -0.89 5.25 0.51
N SER A 83 -1.68 6.27 0.21
CA SER A 83 -2.25 7.20 1.20
C SER A 83 -2.93 6.47 2.34
N SER A 84 -2.55 6.78 3.57
CA SER A 84 -3.00 6.09 4.77
C SER A 84 -2.85 6.98 6.00
N ALA A 85 -3.58 6.69 7.08
CA ALA A 85 -3.36 7.32 8.39
C ALA A 85 -2.27 6.61 9.21
N SER A 86 -1.86 5.40 8.85
CA SER A 86 -0.84 4.65 9.58
C SER A 86 0.54 4.81 8.96
N ASN A 87 1.60 4.79 9.79
CA ASN A 87 2.98 4.87 9.31
C ASN A 87 3.38 3.69 8.43
N HIS A 88 2.78 2.51 8.66
CA HIS A 88 3.00 1.28 7.89
C HIS A 88 2.16 1.18 6.61
N ARG A 89 1.12 1.99 6.46
CA ARG A 89 0.24 2.14 5.29
C ARG A 89 -0.52 0.89 4.86
N TYR A 90 -0.59 -0.16 5.68
CA TYR A 90 -1.50 -1.28 5.44
C TYR A 90 -2.98 -0.89 5.56
N HIS A 91 -3.29 0.28 6.12
CA HIS A 91 -4.62 0.89 6.19
C HIS A 91 -4.84 1.85 5.02
N ALA A 92 -4.76 1.37 3.77
CA ALA A 92 -4.83 2.23 2.60
C ALA A 92 -6.20 2.94 2.47
N TYR A 93 -6.16 4.24 2.17
CA TYR A 93 -7.35 5.07 1.89
C TYR A 93 -7.58 5.27 0.40
N ASP A 94 -6.50 5.39 -0.36
CA ASP A 94 -6.52 5.60 -1.79
C ASP A 94 -5.35 4.87 -2.43
N TYR A 95 -5.66 3.86 -3.24
CA TYR A 95 -4.66 3.04 -3.92
C TYR A 95 -4.09 3.70 -5.18
N MET A 96 -4.65 4.84 -5.62
CA MET A 96 -4.19 5.58 -6.79
C MET A 96 -3.26 6.75 -6.42
N GLN A 97 -3.02 6.95 -5.12
CA GLN A 97 -2.17 8.02 -4.61
C GLN A 97 -1.07 7.48 -3.70
N VAL A 98 0.17 7.75 -4.06
CA VAL A 98 1.29 7.59 -3.13
C VAL A 98 1.12 8.60 -1.99
N ASP A 99 1.34 8.15 -0.77
CA ASP A 99 1.22 9.00 0.42
C ASP A 99 2.04 10.29 0.28
N PRO A 100 1.42 11.46 0.45
CA PRO A 100 2.14 12.74 0.40
C PRO A 100 3.34 12.83 1.35
N LEU A 101 3.29 12.14 2.50
CA LEU A 101 4.42 12.07 3.44
C LEU A 101 5.62 11.28 2.88
N LEU A 102 5.41 10.47 1.85
CA LEU A 102 6.47 9.79 1.11
C LEU A 102 6.94 10.59 -0.13
N GLY A 103 6.33 11.74 -0.41
CA GLY A 103 6.61 12.61 -1.55
C GLY A 103 5.61 12.50 -2.70
N GLY A 104 4.51 11.75 -2.53
CA GLY A 104 3.45 11.61 -3.52
C GLY A 104 3.87 10.87 -4.80
N ASN A 105 3.02 10.91 -5.83
CA ASN A 105 3.25 10.19 -7.08
C ASN A 105 4.55 10.58 -7.79
N ALA A 106 4.94 11.86 -7.73
CA ALA A 106 6.17 12.34 -8.35
C ALA A 106 7.44 11.69 -7.76
N SER A 107 7.44 11.39 -6.46
CA SER A 107 8.57 10.71 -5.80
C SER A 107 8.69 9.25 -6.25
N LEU A 108 7.56 8.58 -6.51
CA LEU A 108 7.58 7.22 -7.05
C LEU A 108 8.06 7.21 -8.52
N ASP A 109 7.59 8.14 -9.36
CA ASP A 109 8.06 8.26 -10.75
C ASP A 109 9.60 8.47 -10.79
N ALA A 110 10.12 9.31 -9.88
CA ALA A 110 11.56 9.52 -9.73
C ALA A 110 12.29 8.25 -9.24
N LEU A 111 11.71 7.53 -8.29
CA LEU A 111 12.30 6.28 -7.77
C LEU A 111 12.34 5.19 -8.83
N ILE A 112 11.26 4.97 -9.59
CA ILE A 112 11.22 4.02 -10.71
C ILE A 112 12.37 4.33 -11.69
N THR A 113 12.49 5.60 -12.10
CA THR A 113 13.55 6.04 -13.01
C THR A 113 14.94 5.74 -12.45
N ALA A 114 15.17 6.04 -11.18
CA ALA A 114 16.47 5.88 -10.54
C ALA A 114 16.86 4.40 -10.33
N VAL A 115 15.87 3.54 -10.01
CA VAL A 115 16.04 2.09 -9.85
C VAL A 115 16.37 1.45 -11.20
N HIS A 116 15.60 1.77 -12.23
CA HIS A 116 15.81 1.23 -13.58
C HIS A 116 17.14 1.69 -14.21
N ALA A 117 17.56 2.93 -13.96
CA ALA A 117 18.87 3.43 -14.41
C ALA A 117 20.06 2.62 -13.87
N ARG A 118 19.85 1.87 -12.77
CA ARG A 118 20.84 0.97 -12.16
C ARG A 118 20.65 -0.50 -12.56
N GLY A 119 19.72 -0.81 -13.46
CA GLY A 119 19.36 -2.18 -13.83
C GLY A 119 18.64 -2.96 -12.74
N MET A 120 18.19 -2.28 -11.69
CA MET A 120 17.43 -2.87 -10.58
C MET A 120 15.93 -2.91 -10.88
N ARG A 121 15.18 -3.68 -10.07
CA ARG A 121 13.73 -3.82 -10.17
C ARG A 121 13.03 -3.22 -8.94
N LEU A 122 11.75 -2.86 -9.11
CA LEU A 122 10.90 -2.31 -8.05
C LEU A 122 9.60 -3.09 -7.93
N VAL A 123 9.37 -3.66 -6.74
CA VAL A 123 8.15 -4.36 -6.36
C VAL A 123 7.42 -3.57 -5.29
N LEU A 124 6.12 -3.39 -5.45
CA LEU A 124 5.26 -2.75 -4.46
C LEU A 124 4.43 -3.76 -3.69
N ASP A 125 3.96 -3.35 -2.50
CA ASP A 125 3.06 -4.13 -1.67
C ASP A 125 1.60 -3.89 -2.10
N GLY A 126 0.94 -4.95 -2.54
CA GLY A 126 -0.46 -4.96 -2.94
C GLY A 126 -1.36 -5.42 -1.79
N VAL A 127 -1.84 -4.48 -0.98
CA VAL A 127 -2.79 -4.75 0.11
C VAL A 127 -4.19 -4.86 -0.48
N PHE A 128 -4.48 -5.98 -1.15
CA PHE A 128 -5.73 -6.16 -1.90
C PHE A 128 -6.76 -7.03 -1.19
N ASN A 129 -6.42 -7.64 -0.05
CA ASN A 129 -7.36 -8.41 0.77
C ASN A 129 -8.34 -7.50 1.53
N HIS A 130 -7.89 -6.35 1.99
CA HIS A 130 -8.63 -5.41 2.80
C HIS A 130 -8.20 -3.97 2.47
N CYS A 131 -8.94 -2.99 2.98
CA CYS A 131 -8.56 -1.58 2.94
C CYS A 131 -8.51 -0.99 4.35
N GLY A 132 -8.09 0.24 4.47
CA GLY A 132 -8.29 1.01 5.69
C GLY A 132 -9.74 1.47 5.82
N ARG A 133 -10.21 1.65 7.05
CA ARG A 133 -11.55 2.17 7.36
C ARG A 133 -11.87 3.51 6.67
N GLY A 134 -10.85 4.32 6.37
CA GLY A 134 -10.98 5.58 5.64
C GLY A 134 -11.01 5.43 4.11
N PHE A 135 -10.97 4.19 3.56
CA PHE A 135 -11.11 3.99 2.12
C PHE A 135 -12.45 4.55 1.62
N TRP A 136 -12.42 5.33 0.56
CA TRP A 136 -13.56 6.14 0.12
C TRP A 136 -14.86 5.33 -0.07
N ALA A 137 -14.81 4.12 -0.62
CA ALA A 137 -16.00 3.29 -0.81
C ALA A 137 -16.53 2.74 0.54
N PHE A 138 -15.64 2.34 1.46
CA PHE A 138 -16.06 1.90 2.78
C PHE A 138 -16.61 3.07 3.62
N HIS A 139 -15.97 4.23 3.56
CA HIS A 139 -16.47 5.42 4.23
C HIS A 139 -17.87 5.81 3.72
N HIS A 140 -18.12 5.68 2.41
CA HIS A 140 -19.46 5.88 1.85
C HIS A 140 -20.49 4.89 2.43
N VAL A 141 -20.08 3.64 2.69
CA VAL A 141 -20.95 2.65 3.36
C VAL A 141 -21.23 3.06 4.81
N VAL A 142 -20.23 3.57 5.52
CA VAL A 142 -20.40 4.07 6.90
C VAL A 142 -21.44 5.19 6.97
N GLU A 143 -21.36 6.16 6.04
CA GLU A 143 -22.23 7.34 6.04
C GLU A 143 -23.67 7.04 5.52
N ASN A 144 -23.79 6.15 4.54
CA ASN A 144 -25.04 5.93 3.83
C ASN A 144 -25.73 4.57 4.14
N GLY A 145 -25.09 3.72 4.92
CA GLY A 145 -25.62 2.41 5.32
C GLY A 145 -26.04 1.55 4.12
N GLN A 146 -27.21 0.95 4.22
CA GLN A 146 -27.78 0.06 3.19
C GLN A 146 -28.04 0.77 1.85
N ALA A 147 -28.13 2.11 1.82
CA ALA A 147 -28.34 2.87 0.60
C ALA A 147 -27.04 3.09 -0.20
N SER A 148 -25.88 2.73 0.36
CA SER A 148 -24.62 2.85 -0.35
C SER A 148 -24.55 1.91 -1.56
N PRO A 149 -24.16 2.39 -2.76
CA PRO A 149 -23.89 1.52 -3.91
C PRO A 149 -22.67 0.61 -3.71
N TYR A 150 -21.83 0.89 -2.72
CA TYR A 150 -20.61 0.14 -2.40
C TYR A 150 -20.79 -0.88 -1.29
N ARG A 151 -22.01 -1.05 -0.73
CA ARG A 151 -22.26 -1.99 0.37
C ARG A 151 -21.80 -3.41 0.06
N ASP A 152 -21.99 -3.86 -1.20
CA ASP A 152 -21.65 -5.22 -1.64
C ASP A 152 -20.16 -5.36 -2.02
N TRP A 153 -19.36 -4.28 -1.88
CA TRP A 153 -17.91 -4.33 -2.01
C TRP A 153 -17.24 -4.96 -0.79
N PHE A 154 -17.99 -5.09 0.30
CA PHE A 154 -17.54 -5.62 1.58
C PHE A 154 -18.46 -6.73 2.04
N HIS A 155 -17.98 -7.61 2.92
CA HIS A 155 -18.78 -8.65 3.52
C HIS A 155 -19.52 -8.12 4.74
N ILE A 156 -20.69 -7.48 4.55
CA ILE A 156 -21.51 -6.95 5.64
C ILE A 156 -22.39 -8.08 6.18
N ARG A 157 -22.31 -8.35 7.49
CA ARG A 157 -23.06 -9.42 8.18
C ARG A 157 -24.32 -8.91 8.87
N LYS A 158 -24.29 -7.67 9.36
CA LYS A 158 -25.44 -7.05 10.04
C LYS A 158 -25.44 -5.53 9.88
N TRP A 159 -26.60 -4.94 10.07
CA TRP A 159 -26.82 -3.51 10.08
C TRP A 159 -27.42 -3.06 11.41
N PRO A 160 -27.13 -1.82 11.90
CA PRO A 160 -26.07 -0.95 11.37
C PRO A 160 -24.68 -1.54 11.60
N ILE A 161 -23.72 -1.18 10.73
CA ILE A 161 -22.31 -1.49 10.98
C ILE A 161 -21.76 -0.58 12.09
N ASN A 162 -20.76 -1.08 12.84
CA ASN A 162 -20.05 -0.32 13.86
C ASN A 162 -18.56 -0.25 13.52
N PRO A 163 -18.08 0.78 12.79
CA PRO A 163 -16.66 0.89 12.40
C PRO A 163 -15.73 1.26 13.56
N TYR A 164 -16.27 1.58 14.74
CA TYR A 164 -15.53 1.92 15.95
C TYR A 164 -16.03 1.12 17.17
N PRO A 165 -15.96 -0.23 17.10
CA PRO A 165 -16.47 -1.07 18.18
C PRO A 165 -15.62 -0.90 19.44
N ARG A 166 -16.28 -1.00 20.62
CA ARG A 166 -15.59 -1.21 21.87
C ARG A 166 -15.05 -2.63 21.94
N GLU A 167 -14.17 -2.87 22.90
CA GLU A 167 -13.67 -4.22 23.15
C GLU A 167 -14.82 -5.22 23.34
N GLY A 168 -14.79 -6.31 22.58
CA GLY A 168 -15.83 -7.35 22.60
C GLY A 168 -17.08 -7.07 21.76
N GLU A 169 -17.23 -5.87 21.18
CA GLU A 169 -18.34 -5.57 20.28
C GLU A 169 -18.04 -6.04 18.83
N ASP A 170 -19.08 -6.52 18.16
CA ASP A 170 -18.99 -6.89 16.73
C ASP A 170 -19.16 -5.67 15.84
N CYS A 171 -18.21 -5.45 14.92
CA CYS A 171 -18.26 -4.37 13.92
C CYS A 171 -19.37 -4.55 12.86
N GLY A 172 -19.86 -5.79 12.67
CA GLY A 172 -20.95 -6.11 11.74
C GLY A 172 -20.51 -6.38 10.30
N TYR A 173 -19.21 -6.46 10.04
CA TYR A 173 -18.63 -6.80 8.74
C TYR A 173 -17.37 -7.67 8.92
N ASP A 174 -16.92 -8.31 7.85
CA ASP A 174 -15.67 -9.07 7.90
C ASP A 174 -14.47 -8.15 7.82
N CYS A 175 -13.48 -8.42 8.68
CA CYS A 175 -12.23 -7.67 8.75
C CYS A 175 -11.04 -8.62 8.89
N TRP A 176 -9.86 -8.14 8.51
CA TRP A 176 -8.62 -8.88 8.65
C TRP A 176 -8.27 -9.04 10.14
N TRP A 177 -8.08 -10.28 10.60
CA TRP A 177 -7.79 -10.63 12.00
C TRP A 177 -8.75 -10.01 13.02
N SER A 178 -10.01 -9.81 12.65
CA SER A 178 -11.02 -9.17 13.52
C SER A 178 -10.70 -7.71 13.89
N ILE A 179 -9.80 -7.06 13.16
CA ILE A 179 -9.46 -5.65 13.35
C ILE A 179 -10.45 -4.80 12.54
N ALA A 180 -11.36 -4.11 13.23
CA ALA A 180 -12.42 -3.32 12.60
C ALA A 180 -11.89 -2.21 11.66
N ASP A 181 -10.65 -1.78 11.83
CA ASP A 181 -9.98 -0.79 10.98
C ASP A 181 -9.71 -1.31 9.56
N LEU A 182 -9.83 -2.63 9.34
CA LEU A 182 -9.39 -3.34 8.13
C LEU A 182 -10.53 -4.14 7.50
N PRO A 183 -11.57 -3.46 6.95
CA PRO A 183 -12.67 -4.14 6.27
C PRO A 183 -12.18 -4.93 5.06
N LYS A 184 -12.60 -6.19 4.95
CA LYS A 184 -12.26 -7.07 3.84
C LYS A 184 -13.05 -6.73 2.59
N PHE A 185 -12.36 -6.72 1.46
CA PHE A 185 -13.02 -6.66 0.16
C PHE A 185 -13.78 -7.95 -0.17
N ASN A 186 -14.92 -7.79 -0.81
CA ASN A 186 -15.66 -8.90 -1.41
C ASN A 186 -15.13 -9.20 -2.81
N HIS A 187 -14.15 -10.07 -2.91
CA HIS A 187 -13.54 -10.46 -4.18
C HIS A 187 -14.50 -11.23 -5.13
N SER A 188 -15.67 -11.65 -4.65
CA SER A 188 -16.70 -12.22 -5.53
C SER A 188 -17.49 -11.15 -6.27
N ASN A 189 -17.37 -9.87 -5.89
CA ASN A 189 -18.03 -8.77 -6.56
C ASN A 189 -17.20 -8.31 -7.78
N PRO A 190 -17.74 -8.36 -9.02
CA PRO A 190 -17.01 -7.97 -10.22
C PRO A 190 -16.49 -6.54 -10.19
N ALA A 191 -17.24 -5.58 -9.59
CA ALA A 191 -16.79 -4.20 -9.51
C ALA A 191 -15.57 -4.04 -8.59
N VAL A 192 -15.42 -4.87 -7.54
CA VAL A 192 -14.23 -4.92 -6.71
C VAL A 192 -13.05 -5.49 -7.49
N GLN A 193 -13.27 -6.57 -8.24
CA GLN A 193 -12.25 -7.16 -9.09
C GLN A 193 -11.75 -6.14 -10.12
N ASP A 194 -12.66 -5.48 -10.83
CA ASP A 194 -12.32 -4.46 -11.83
C ASP A 194 -11.53 -3.29 -11.21
N TYR A 195 -11.95 -2.82 -10.04
CA TYR A 195 -11.24 -1.77 -9.32
C TYR A 195 -9.81 -2.19 -8.94
N LEU A 196 -9.64 -3.32 -8.26
CA LEU A 196 -8.32 -3.80 -7.83
C LEU A 196 -7.41 -4.10 -9.03
N LEU A 197 -7.94 -4.69 -10.11
CA LEU A 197 -7.19 -4.88 -11.34
C LEU A 197 -6.82 -3.56 -12.02
N SER A 198 -7.68 -2.54 -11.94
CA SER A 198 -7.35 -1.21 -12.46
C SER A 198 -6.20 -0.56 -11.68
N VAL A 199 -6.18 -0.71 -10.34
CA VAL A 199 -5.06 -0.28 -9.50
C VAL A 199 -3.78 -1.00 -9.90
N ALA A 200 -3.84 -2.34 -10.01
CA ALA A 200 -2.66 -3.14 -10.35
C ALA A 200 -2.07 -2.73 -11.71
N ARG A 201 -2.92 -2.55 -12.72
CA ARG A 201 -2.49 -2.10 -14.07
C ARG A 201 -1.92 -0.70 -14.06
N HIS A 202 -2.58 0.24 -13.35
CA HIS A 202 -2.14 1.63 -13.28
C HIS A 202 -0.66 1.75 -12.87
N TRP A 203 -0.25 1.03 -11.82
CA TRP A 203 1.12 1.12 -11.31
C TRP A 203 2.10 0.31 -12.16
N LEU A 204 1.68 -0.82 -12.77
CA LEU A 204 2.49 -1.53 -13.76
C LEU A 204 2.73 -0.66 -15.00
N ASP A 205 1.71 0.06 -15.50
CA ASP A 205 1.84 1.00 -16.61
C ASP A 205 2.74 2.19 -16.26
N LYS A 206 2.83 2.56 -14.98
CA LYS A 206 3.77 3.54 -14.45
C LYS A 206 5.22 3.03 -14.41
N GLY A 207 5.43 1.72 -14.49
CA GLY A 207 6.74 1.11 -14.63
C GLY A 207 7.25 0.36 -13.40
N ILE A 208 6.43 0.02 -12.43
CA ILE A 208 6.84 -0.96 -11.41
C ILE A 208 7.02 -2.34 -12.05
N ASP A 209 7.89 -3.18 -11.50
CA ASP A 209 8.22 -4.48 -12.08
C ASP A 209 7.35 -5.62 -11.52
N GLY A 210 6.61 -5.38 -10.47
CA GLY A 210 5.74 -6.40 -9.89
C GLY A 210 5.07 -6.00 -8.59
N TRP A 211 4.26 -6.94 -8.09
CA TRP A 211 3.53 -6.84 -6.84
C TRP A 211 3.91 -7.98 -5.89
N ARG A 212 4.12 -7.64 -4.64
CA ARG A 212 4.01 -8.59 -3.54
C ARG A 212 2.58 -8.52 -3.02
N LEU A 213 1.84 -9.60 -3.08
CA LEU A 213 0.46 -9.64 -2.60
C LEU A 213 0.46 -9.93 -1.11
N ASP A 214 -0.09 -8.99 -0.35
CA ASP A 214 -0.28 -9.13 1.09
C ASP A 214 -1.49 -10.03 1.38
N VAL A 215 -1.31 -11.03 2.28
CA VAL A 215 -2.33 -12.02 2.75
C VAL A 215 -2.85 -12.96 1.66
#